data_ca179940a660f65d71a27193f737811c
#
_entry.id   ca179940a660f65d71a27193f737811c
#
_cell.length_a   1.000
_cell.length_b   1.000
_cell.length_c   1.000
_cell.angle_alpha   90.00
_cell.angle_beta   90.00
_cell.angle_gamma   90.00
#
_symmetry.space_group_name_H-M   'P 1'
#
loop_
_entity.id
_entity.type
_entity.pdbx_description
1 polymer ?
#
loop_
_entity_poly.entity_id
_entity_poly.type
_entity_poly.pdbx_seq_one_letter_code
_entity_poly.pdbx_strand_id
1 'polypeptide(L)'
;MCQPILTISLGYFEQDLIWDEPEQTPIQIVSNVHPDMVIKDVRKHLARCGISSKHAMQAIGTLSGGEQAKVKMCLLTLIPCNFLIMDEPTNHLDVQAKEALKSALMDFAGTVLLVSHEEAFYREWAQRVISVEK
;
A
#
# COMPACT_ATOMS: atom_id res chain seq x y z
N MET A 1 -17.33 -16.04 -29.26
CA MET A 1 -16.40 -15.95 -28.16
C MET A 1 -16.51 -14.60 -27.47
N CYS A 2 -16.89 -14.61 -26.23
CA CYS A 2 -17.05 -13.36 -25.49
C CYS A 2 -15.71 -12.82 -25.09
N GLN A 3 -15.46 -11.56 -25.42
CA GLN A 3 -14.31 -10.90 -24.87
C GLN A 3 -14.56 -10.62 -23.40
N PRO A 4 -13.53 -10.79 -22.55
CA PRO A 4 -13.69 -10.44 -21.16
C PRO A 4 -14.00 -8.95 -21.04
N ILE A 5 -15.03 -8.63 -20.31
CA ILE A 5 -15.33 -7.26 -19.98
C ILE A 5 -14.26 -6.81 -18.99
N LEU A 6 -13.49 -5.80 -19.38
CA LEU A 6 -12.48 -5.24 -18.50
C LEU A 6 -13.17 -4.48 -17.38
N THR A 7 -13.20 -5.09 -16.22
CA THR A 7 -13.73 -4.44 -15.03
C THR A 7 -12.59 -3.76 -14.31
N ILE A 8 -12.74 -2.46 -14.08
CA ILE A 8 -11.76 -1.69 -13.32
C ILE A 8 -12.12 -1.73 -11.86
N SER A 9 -11.23 -2.30 -11.05
CA SER A 9 -11.34 -2.25 -9.61
C SER A 9 -10.33 -1.24 -9.09
N LEU A 10 -10.82 -0.13 -8.55
CA LEU A 10 -9.98 0.95 -8.08
C LEU A 10 -9.49 0.72 -6.65
N GLY A 11 -8.19 0.92 -6.45
CA GLY A 11 -7.61 1.08 -5.14
C GLY A 11 -7.12 2.51 -4.99
N TYR A 12 -7.29 3.08 -3.83
CA TYR A 12 -6.85 4.44 -3.57
C TYR A 12 -5.98 4.50 -2.32
N PHE A 13 -4.77 5.03 -2.47
CA PHE A 13 -3.85 5.24 -1.37
C PHE A 13 -3.88 6.73 -1.03
N GLU A 14 -4.47 7.05 0.10
CA GLU A 14 -4.61 8.43 0.53
C GLU A 14 -3.29 9.00 1.03
N GLN A 15 -3.11 10.30 0.83
CA GLN A 15 -1.96 11.04 1.30
C GLN A 15 -1.85 10.96 2.83
N ASP A 16 -2.97 11.13 3.52
CA ASP A 16 -3.02 11.06 4.97
C ASP A 16 -3.45 9.66 5.41
N LEU A 17 -2.69 9.10 6.34
CA LEU A 17 -2.98 7.79 6.89
C LEU A 17 -3.95 7.94 8.06
N ILE A 18 -5.23 7.75 7.77
CA ILE A 18 -6.30 7.86 8.77
C ILE A 18 -6.83 6.46 9.06
N TRP A 19 -6.90 6.12 10.33
CA TRP A 19 -7.41 4.84 10.79
C TRP A 19 -8.65 5.06 11.66
N ASP A 20 -9.71 4.34 11.36
CA ASP A 20 -10.96 4.45 12.12
C ASP A 20 -10.78 4.01 13.57
N GLU A 21 -9.99 2.97 13.77
CA GLU A 21 -9.71 2.43 15.09
C GLU A 21 -8.20 2.31 15.29
N PRO A 22 -7.53 3.40 15.72
CA PRO A 22 -6.06 3.41 15.83
C PRO A 22 -5.50 2.48 16.90
N GLU A 23 -6.33 1.96 17.77
CA GLU A 23 -5.93 0.97 18.78
C GLU A 23 -5.82 -0.44 18.22
N GLN A 24 -6.33 -0.71 17.02
CA GLN A 24 -6.19 -2.02 16.40
C GLN A 24 -4.76 -2.28 15.94
N THR A 25 -4.36 -3.54 16.00
CA THR A 25 -3.06 -3.96 15.48
C THR A 25 -3.15 -4.24 13.97
N PRO A 26 -2.01 -4.19 13.25
CA PRO A 26 -2.00 -4.59 11.84
C PRO A 26 -2.61 -5.97 11.59
N ILE A 27 -2.37 -6.93 12.49
CA ILE A 27 -2.98 -8.27 12.37
C ILE A 27 -4.49 -8.17 12.38
N GLN A 28 -5.05 -7.41 13.30
CA GLN A 28 -6.50 -7.22 13.40
C GLN A 28 -7.07 -6.54 12.18
N ILE A 29 -6.40 -5.51 11.70
CA ILE A 29 -6.83 -4.75 10.52
C ILE A 29 -6.88 -5.65 9.29
N VAL A 30 -5.83 -6.43 9.05
CA VAL A 30 -5.78 -7.35 7.90
C VAL A 30 -6.83 -8.46 8.07
N SER A 31 -7.00 -8.99 9.27
CA SER A 31 -7.99 -10.04 9.53
C SER A 31 -9.42 -9.55 9.30
N ASN A 32 -9.69 -8.27 9.58
CA ASN A 32 -11.01 -7.69 9.31
C ASN A 32 -11.30 -7.57 7.82
N VAL A 33 -10.29 -7.30 7.02
CA VAL A 33 -10.43 -7.20 5.56
C VAL A 33 -10.51 -8.60 4.94
N HIS A 34 -9.79 -9.55 5.48
CA HIS A 34 -9.75 -10.92 5.00
C HIS A 34 -10.06 -11.92 6.12
N PRO A 35 -11.35 -12.05 6.51
CA PRO A 35 -11.70 -12.93 7.64
C PRO A 35 -11.37 -14.39 7.45
N ASP A 36 -11.29 -14.85 6.20
CA ASP A 36 -11.00 -16.25 5.87
C ASP A 36 -9.52 -16.59 5.96
N MET A 37 -8.67 -15.60 6.05
CA MET A 37 -7.23 -15.82 6.12
C MET A 37 -6.83 -16.22 7.53
N VAL A 38 -6.08 -17.32 7.67
CA VAL A 38 -5.59 -17.74 8.97
C VAL A 38 -4.50 -16.81 9.47
N ILE A 39 -4.37 -16.69 10.79
CA ILE A 39 -3.42 -15.75 11.42
C ILE A 39 -1.99 -15.96 10.92
N LYS A 40 -1.58 -17.19 10.71
CA LYS A 40 -0.26 -17.51 10.19
C LYS A 40 -0.01 -16.83 8.83
N ASP A 41 -0.99 -16.87 7.96
CA ASP A 41 -0.89 -16.27 6.63
C ASP A 41 -0.94 -14.73 6.71
N VAL A 42 -1.74 -14.19 7.64
CA VAL A 42 -1.77 -12.75 7.90
C VAL A 42 -0.38 -12.26 8.31
N ARG A 43 0.26 -12.94 9.25
CA ARG A 43 1.61 -12.59 9.70
C ARG A 43 2.63 -12.70 8.58
N LYS A 44 2.54 -13.74 7.77
CA LYS A 44 3.42 -13.95 6.64
C LYS A 44 3.30 -12.83 5.61
N HIS A 45 2.06 -12.42 5.33
CA HIS A 45 1.80 -11.35 4.39
C HIS A 45 2.33 -10.00 4.90
N LEU A 46 2.10 -9.70 6.17
CA LEU A 46 2.64 -8.49 6.80
C LEU A 46 4.17 -8.49 6.76
N ALA A 47 4.81 -9.64 7.03
CA ALA A 47 6.26 -9.75 6.97
C ALA A 47 6.79 -9.46 5.56
N ARG A 48 6.10 -9.91 4.53
CA ARG A 48 6.47 -9.61 3.13
C ARG A 48 6.40 -8.13 2.83
N CYS A 49 5.50 -7.41 3.49
CA CYS A 49 5.36 -5.97 3.34
C CYS A 49 6.34 -5.18 4.22
N GLY A 50 7.21 -5.88 4.95
CA GLY A 50 8.21 -5.25 5.77
C GLY A 50 7.76 -4.91 7.19
N ILE A 51 6.65 -5.50 7.65
CA ILE A 51 6.15 -5.28 9.00
C ILE A 51 6.71 -6.37 9.91
N SER A 52 7.51 -5.98 10.90
CA SER A 52 8.08 -6.92 11.86
C SER A 52 7.00 -7.55 12.74
N SER A 53 7.31 -8.70 13.33
CA SER A 53 6.39 -9.37 14.27
C SER A 53 5.98 -8.47 15.42
N LYS A 54 6.91 -7.66 15.90
CA LYS A 54 6.65 -6.71 16.98
C LYS A 54 5.63 -5.65 16.55
N HIS A 55 5.85 -5.05 15.39
CA HIS A 55 4.97 -4.00 14.88
C HIS A 55 3.61 -4.55 14.48
N ALA A 56 3.55 -5.79 14.02
CA ALA A 56 2.29 -6.43 13.65
C ALA A 56 1.35 -6.58 14.85
N MET A 57 1.88 -6.55 16.06
CA MET A 57 1.11 -6.70 17.30
C MET A 57 0.96 -5.41 18.08
N GLN A 58 1.45 -4.29 17.56
CA GLN A 58 1.27 -2.98 18.20
C GLN A 58 0.07 -2.25 17.61
N ALA A 59 -0.54 -1.38 18.41
CA ALA A 59 -1.63 -0.53 17.92
C ALA A 59 -1.14 0.32 16.74
N ILE A 60 -1.91 0.35 15.66
CA ILE A 60 -1.51 1.04 14.43
C ILE A 60 -1.20 2.51 14.67
N GLY A 61 -1.94 3.16 15.55
CA GLY A 61 -1.72 4.57 15.88
C GLY A 61 -0.39 4.85 16.57
N THR A 62 0.27 3.84 17.13
CA THR A 62 1.56 3.98 17.81
C THR A 62 2.75 3.75 16.87
N LEU A 63 2.49 3.29 15.65
CA LEU A 63 3.54 3.03 14.68
C LEU A 63 3.96 4.33 13.99
N SER A 64 5.19 4.33 13.46
CA SER A 64 5.67 5.45 12.65
C SER A 64 4.84 5.60 11.38
N GLY A 65 4.91 6.79 10.76
CA GLY A 65 4.24 7.01 9.47
C GLY A 65 4.67 6.01 8.40
N GLY A 66 5.95 5.67 8.36
CA GLY A 66 6.47 4.67 7.43
C GLY A 66 5.90 3.28 7.66
N GLU A 67 5.79 2.87 8.91
CA GLU A 67 5.20 1.58 9.26
C GLU A 67 3.71 1.54 8.92
N GLN A 68 3.00 2.63 9.21
CA GLN A 68 1.59 2.73 8.84
C GLN A 68 1.39 2.65 7.33
N ALA A 69 2.26 3.28 6.56
CA ALA A 69 2.21 3.21 5.09
C ALA A 69 2.41 1.78 4.59
N LYS A 70 3.32 1.03 5.21
CA LYS A 70 3.54 -0.38 4.86
C LYS A 70 2.28 -1.22 5.11
N VAL A 71 1.59 -0.98 6.22
CA VAL A 71 0.33 -1.67 6.52
C VAL A 71 -0.72 -1.31 5.48
N LYS A 72 -0.82 -0.05 5.10
CA LYS A 72 -1.76 0.38 4.07
C LYS A 72 -1.47 -0.29 2.73
N MET A 73 -0.21 -0.37 2.34
CA MET A 73 0.19 -1.09 1.13
C MET A 73 -0.16 -2.58 1.21
N CYS A 74 0.07 -3.17 2.37
CA CYS A 74 -0.31 -4.56 2.60
C CYS A 74 -1.80 -4.79 2.35
N LEU A 75 -2.64 -3.90 2.87
CA LEU A 75 -4.09 -3.97 2.63
C LEU A 75 -4.44 -3.84 1.15
N LEU A 76 -3.78 -2.92 0.45
CA LEU A 76 -4.04 -2.70 -0.97
C LEU A 76 -3.66 -3.91 -1.82
N THR A 77 -2.62 -4.66 -1.42
CA THR A 77 -2.22 -5.87 -2.15
C THR A 77 -3.18 -7.03 -1.90
N LEU A 78 -3.96 -6.99 -0.84
CA LEU A 78 -4.95 -8.01 -0.51
C LEU A 78 -6.31 -7.75 -1.15
N ILE A 79 -6.61 -6.50 -1.46
CA ILE A 79 -7.85 -6.13 -2.13
C ILE A 79 -7.67 -6.34 -3.62
N PRO A 80 -8.58 -7.06 -4.29
CA PRO A 80 -8.46 -7.25 -5.72
C PRO A 80 -8.71 -5.93 -6.45
N CYS A 81 -7.64 -5.22 -6.78
CA CYS A 81 -7.70 -4.01 -7.58
C CYS A 81 -6.72 -4.13 -8.74
N ASN A 82 -7.07 -3.55 -9.87
CA ASN A 82 -6.23 -3.55 -11.06
C ASN A 82 -5.85 -2.14 -11.50
N PHE A 83 -6.35 -1.13 -10.82
CA PHE A 83 -6.01 0.26 -11.06
C PHE A 83 -5.80 0.95 -9.72
N LEU A 84 -4.59 1.34 -9.44
CA LEU A 84 -4.21 1.94 -8.16
C LEU A 84 -3.91 3.42 -8.34
N ILE A 85 -4.59 4.25 -7.57
CA ILE A 85 -4.34 5.69 -7.54
C ILE A 85 -3.61 6.01 -6.23
N MET A 86 -2.47 6.66 -6.34
CA MET A 86 -1.66 7.04 -5.19
C MET A 86 -1.37 8.54 -5.24
N ASP A 87 -1.77 9.24 -4.19
CA ASP A 87 -1.59 10.68 -4.08
C ASP A 87 -0.52 10.97 -3.03
N GLU A 88 0.63 11.44 -3.48
CA GLU A 88 1.79 11.75 -2.65
C GLU A 88 2.10 10.66 -1.62
N PRO A 89 2.27 9.40 -2.06
CA PRO A 89 2.40 8.29 -1.12
C PRO A 89 3.71 8.27 -0.34
N THR A 90 4.71 9.04 -0.79
CA THR A 90 6.01 9.08 -0.15
C THR A 90 6.09 10.09 1.00
N ASN A 91 5.05 10.92 1.18
CA ASN A 91 5.02 11.86 2.28
C ASN A 91 5.17 11.12 3.62
N HIS A 92 6.04 11.65 4.47
CA HIS A 92 6.30 11.11 5.81
C HIS A 92 6.99 9.74 5.83
N LEU A 93 7.45 9.25 4.68
CA LEU A 93 8.17 7.98 4.62
C LEU A 93 9.68 8.21 4.70
N ASP A 94 10.35 7.33 5.43
CA ASP A 94 11.81 7.28 5.42
C ASP A 94 12.31 6.53 4.18
N VAL A 95 13.62 6.43 4.01
CA VAL A 95 14.23 5.79 2.84
C VAL A 95 13.83 4.33 2.72
N GLN A 96 13.81 3.60 3.83
CA GLN A 96 13.44 2.18 3.81
C GLN A 96 11.98 1.99 3.42
N ALA A 97 11.10 2.82 3.95
CA ALA A 97 9.67 2.75 3.62
C ALA A 97 9.44 3.09 2.15
N LYS A 98 10.16 4.07 1.61
CA LYS A 98 10.05 4.42 0.19
C LYS A 98 10.51 3.27 -0.71
N GLU A 99 11.60 2.59 -0.34
CA GLU A 99 12.08 1.43 -1.10
C GLU A 99 11.09 0.27 -1.04
N ALA A 100 10.49 0.02 0.11
CA ALA A 100 9.47 -1.01 0.25
C ALA A 100 8.24 -0.68 -0.60
N LEU A 101 7.80 0.56 -0.60
CA LEU A 101 6.69 1.02 -1.42
C LEU A 101 6.99 0.86 -2.91
N LYS A 102 8.17 1.27 -3.33
CA LYS A 102 8.62 1.14 -4.70
C LYS A 102 8.61 -0.32 -5.16
N SER A 103 9.16 -1.22 -4.35
CA SER A 103 9.16 -2.65 -4.66
C SER A 103 7.75 -3.20 -4.80
N ALA A 104 6.85 -2.82 -3.90
CA ALA A 104 5.45 -3.25 -3.96
C ALA A 104 4.77 -2.75 -5.23
N LEU A 105 5.05 -1.50 -5.63
CA LEU A 105 4.47 -0.93 -6.84
C LEU A 105 5.02 -1.59 -8.11
N MET A 106 6.29 -1.93 -8.11
CA MET A 106 6.89 -2.63 -9.26
C MET A 106 6.33 -4.03 -9.45
N ASP A 107 5.95 -4.67 -8.35
CA ASP A 107 5.35 -6.02 -8.38
C ASP A 107 3.83 -5.99 -8.64
N PHE A 108 3.23 -4.82 -8.59
CA PHE A 108 1.79 -4.69 -8.82
C PHE A 108 1.44 -5.00 -10.27
N ALA A 109 0.51 -5.93 -10.47
CA ALA A 109 0.16 -6.43 -11.80
C ALA A 109 -0.78 -5.53 -12.61
N GLY A 110 -1.28 -4.46 -12.01
CA GLY A 110 -2.22 -3.55 -12.67
C GLY A 110 -1.58 -2.24 -13.10
N THR A 111 -2.42 -1.24 -13.28
CA THR A 111 -2.00 0.10 -13.63
C THR A 111 -1.92 0.97 -12.38
N VAL A 112 -0.87 1.77 -12.28
CA VAL A 112 -0.68 2.71 -11.18
C VAL A 112 -0.68 4.12 -11.72
N LEU A 113 -1.54 4.97 -11.16
CA LEU A 113 -1.50 6.40 -11.40
C LEU A 113 -0.92 7.05 -10.15
N LEU A 114 0.27 7.58 -10.29
CA LEU A 114 1.02 8.18 -9.19
C LEU A 114 1.05 9.69 -9.33
N VAL A 115 0.60 10.40 -8.30
CA VAL A 115 0.78 11.84 -8.18
C VAL A 115 1.90 12.09 -7.19
N SER A 116 3.00 12.68 -7.63
CA SER A 116 4.17 12.88 -6.78
C SER A 116 5.01 14.05 -7.25
N HIS A 117 5.63 14.74 -6.31
CA HIS A 117 6.64 15.75 -6.57
C HIS A 117 8.05 15.20 -6.44
N GLU A 118 8.20 13.97 -5.97
CA GLU A 118 9.52 13.35 -5.76
C GLU A 118 9.99 12.61 -7.02
N GLU A 119 10.67 13.34 -7.89
CA GLU A 119 11.21 12.79 -9.12
C GLU A 119 12.14 11.61 -8.87
N ALA A 120 12.93 11.68 -7.82
CA ALA A 120 13.85 10.60 -7.46
C ALA A 120 13.11 9.28 -7.15
N PHE A 121 11.86 9.37 -6.68
CA PHE A 121 11.08 8.19 -6.37
C PHE A 121 10.56 7.49 -7.62
N TYR A 122 10.00 8.22 -8.57
CA TYR A 122 9.31 7.61 -9.71
C TYR A 122 10.16 7.48 -10.97
N ARG A 123 11.24 8.22 -11.09
CA ARG A 123 12.04 8.34 -12.32
C ARG A 123 12.53 6.99 -12.86
N GLU A 124 12.95 6.11 -12.00
CA GLU A 124 13.54 4.83 -12.40
C GLU A 124 12.51 3.82 -12.91
N TRP A 125 11.28 3.91 -12.45
CA TRP A 125 10.30 2.86 -12.73
C TRP A 125 9.01 3.34 -13.39
N ALA A 126 8.75 4.63 -13.43
CA ALA A 126 7.57 5.15 -14.13
C ALA A 126 7.74 5.01 -15.64
N GLN A 127 6.77 4.44 -16.30
CA GLN A 127 6.80 4.22 -17.73
C GLN A 127 6.43 5.48 -18.52
N ARG A 128 5.61 6.33 -17.92
CA ARG A 128 5.14 7.56 -18.55
C ARG A 128 4.98 8.64 -17.50
N VAL A 129 5.51 9.79 -17.78
CA VAL A 129 5.44 10.94 -16.88
C VAL A 129 4.69 12.08 -17.57
N ILE A 130 3.72 12.64 -16.86
CA ILE A 130 2.97 13.80 -17.33
C ILE A 130 3.20 14.93 -16.32
N SER A 131 3.75 16.04 -16.81
CA SER A 131 3.94 17.21 -15.96
C SER A 131 2.71 18.10 -16.06
N VAL A 132 2.17 18.48 -14.91
CA VAL A 132 1.05 19.40 -14.83
C VAL A 132 1.58 20.73 -14.32
N GLU A 133 1.58 21.73 -15.17
CA GLU A 133 1.97 23.09 -14.81
C GLU A 133 0.72 23.91 -14.49
N LYS A 134 0.87 24.72 -13.46
CA LYS A 134 -0.20 25.65 -13.10
C LYS A 134 0.01 27.00 -13.78
#